data_8bc258c8d309e9a92c6d591156decded
#
_entry.id   8bc258c8d309e9a92c6d591156decded
#
_cell.length_a   1.000
_cell.length_b   1.000
_cell.length_c   1.000
_cell.angle_alpha   90.00
_cell.angle_beta   90.00
_cell.angle_gamma   90.00
#
_symmetry.space_group_name_H-M   'P 1'
#
loop_
_entity.id
_entity.type
_entity.pdbx_description
1 polymer ?
#
loop_
_entity_poly.entity_id
_entity_poly.type
_entity_poly.pdbx_seq_one_letter_code
_entity_poly.pdbx_strand_id
1 'polypeptide(L)'
;MLKPVVTVPVFAVHGLLDGARSKGLATESWLDGVLAQARIAESLLHLEQSRVTIEQYIALFSAVKNSLDDECLGHLHGRPLRCGSFALMARSTLGAKTLAAALQRVSASFALLQDDVALVPVSDGLLKGAALDVRHALGKHSDFLHGLLLRVFWRLLVWLHGGRLVPRGLDFAFEPPPRAADYAQIFSGTLRFGQARSAVWFEASAF
;
A
#
# COMPACT_ATOMS: atom_id res chain seq x y z
N MET A 1 23.30 -0.38 -23.71
CA MET A 1 22.22 -1.28 -23.30
C MET A 1 21.05 -0.44 -22.79
N LEU A 2 19.88 -0.56 -23.42
CA LEU A 2 18.65 0.06 -22.91
C LEU A 2 18.30 -0.60 -21.57
N LYS A 3 18.05 0.20 -20.52
CA LYS A 3 17.53 -0.33 -19.25
C LYS A 3 16.18 -1.01 -19.51
N PRO A 4 15.94 -2.21 -18.97
CA PRO A 4 14.64 -2.86 -19.11
C PRO A 4 13.55 -1.95 -18.55
N VAL A 5 12.47 -1.76 -19.30
CA VAL A 5 11.33 -0.96 -18.86
C VAL A 5 10.63 -1.75 -17.74
N VAL A 6 10.58 -1.16 -16.55
CA VAL A 6 9.85 -1.76 -15.42
C VAL A 6 8.35 -1.59 -15.68
N THR A 7 7.61 -2.69 -15.64
CA THR A 7 6.17 -2.69 -15.90
C THR A 7 5.40 -3.27 -14.72
N VAL A 8 4.14 -2.84 -14.59
CA VAL A 8 3.20 -3.25 -13.55
C VAL A 8 2.01 -3.93 -14.23
N PRO A 9 1.54 -5.09 -13.76
CA PRO A 9 0.40 -5.79 -14.34
C PRO A 9 -0.91 -5.01 -14.11
N VAL A 10 -1.87 -5.17 -15.02
CA VAL A 10 -3.14 -4.42 -15.04
C VAL A 10 -3.99 -4.65 -13.78
N PHE A 11 -3.89 -5.81 -13.11
CA PHE A 11 -4.64 -6.03 -11.87
C PHE A 11 -4.28 -5.01 -10.78
N ALA A 12 -3.02 -4.55 -10.74
CA ALA A 12 -2.61 -3.50 -9.80
C ALA A 12 -3.17 -2.13 -10.20
N VAL A 13 -3.41 -1.90 -11.50
CA VAL A 13 -4.12 -0.72 -12.00
C VAL A 13 -5.58 -0.74 -11.53
N HIS A 14 -6.26 -1.89 -11.64
CA HIS A 14 -7.60 -2.06 -11.08
C HIS A 14 -7.65 -1.73 -9.60
N GLY A 15 -6.67 -2.21 -8.82
CA GLY A 15 -6.57 -1.89 -7.40
C GLY A 15 -6.53 -0.38 -7.11
N LEU A 16 -5.87 0.43 -7.96
CA LEU A 16 -5.88 1.89 -7.80
C LEU A 16 -7.28 2.51 -8.01
N LEU A 17 -8.13 1.89 -8.83
CA LEU A 17 -9.45 2.41 -9.22
C LEU A 17 -10.59 1.86 -8.35
N ASP A 18 -10.39 0.70 -7.72
CA ASP A 18 -11.47 -0.07 -7.09
C ASP A 18 -12.05 0.61 -5.85
N GLY A 19 -11.25 1.39 -5.11
CA GLY A 19 -11.77 2.17 -3.99
C GLY A 19 -12.79 3.21 -4.44
N ALA A 20 -12.48 3.97 -5.50
CA ALA A 20 -13.41 4.94 -6.09
C ALA A 20 -14.66 4.25 -6.68
N ARG A 21 -14.49 3.11 -7.36
CA ARG A 21 -15.59 2.29 -7.90
C ARG A 21 -16.52 1.80 -6.80
N SER A 22 -15.98 1.28 -5.72
CA SER A 22 -16.75 0.76 -4.58
C SER A 22 -17.61 1.83 -3.90
N LYS A 23 -17.20 3.10 -3.98
CA LYS A 23 -17.93 4.25 -3.45
C LYS A 23 -18.86 4.92 -4.48
N GLY A 24 -18.94 4.41 -5.70
CA GLY A 24 -19.72 5.01 -6.78
C GLY A 24 -19.18 6.36 -7.26
N LEU A 25 -17.89 6.65 -6.99
CA LEU A 25 -17.24 7.91 -7.38
C LEU A 25 -16.58 7.83 -8.76
N ALA A 26 -16.37 6.62 -9.28
CA ALA A 26 -15.74 6.39 -10.58
C ALA A 26 -16.76 6.50 -11.71
N THR A 27 -17.22 7.71 -12.01
CA THR A 27 -18.02 7.99 -13.22
C THR A 27 -17.15 7.79 -14.47
N GLU A 28 -17.78 7.62 -15.65
CA GLU A 28 -17.07 7.50 -16.93
C GLU A 28 -16.13 8.67 -17.17
N SER A 29 -16.64 9.91 -17.02
CA SER A 29 -15.82 11.12 -17.16
C SER A 29 -14.68 11.22 -16.17
N TRP A 30 -14.85 10.74 -14.93
CA TRP A 30 -13.78 10.69 -13.95
C TRP A 30 -12.71 9.67 -14.35
N LEU A 31 -13.14 8.49 -14.80
CA LEU A 31 -12.23 7.42 -15.24
C LEU A 31 -11.39 7.89 -16.43
N ASP A 32 -12.03 8.45 -17.45
CA ASP A 32 -11.36 9.06 -18.61
C ASP A 32 -10.33 10.08 -18.19
N GLY A 33 -10.69 10.96 -17.26
CA GLY A 33 -9.80 12.02 -16.78
C GLY A 33 -8.55 11.50 -16.08
N VAL A 34 -8.67 10.50 -15.19
CA VAL A 34 -7.50 9.94 -14.48
C VAL A 34 -6.63 9.07 -15.40
N LEU A 35 -7.23 8.31 -16.31
CA LEU A 35 -6.52 7.50 -17.30
C LEU A 35 -5.77 8.38 -18.31
N ALA A 36 -6.37 9.46 -18.79
CA ALA A 36 -5.72 10.43 -19.69
C ALA A 36 -4.49 11.07 -19.02
N GLN A 37 -4.59 11.49 -17.75
CA GLN A 37 -3.45 12.02 -17.00
C GLN A 37 -2.31 11.00 -16.89
N ALA A 38 -2.63 9.72 -16.75
CA ALA A 38 -1.67 8.63 -16.67
C ALA A 38 -1.19 8.15 -18.05
N ARG A 39 -1.78 8.61 -19.15
CA ARG A 39 -1.52 8.12 -20.51
C ARG A 39 -1.74 6.61 -20.64
N ILE A 40 -2.79 6.10 -20.01
CA ILE A 40 -3.21 4.71 -20.07
C ILE A 40 -4.44 4.63 -20.97
N ALA A 41 -4.38 3.81 -22.02
CA ALA A 41 -5.56 3.56 -22.84
C ALA A 41 -6.56 2.68 -22.07
N GLU A 42 -7.83 3.07 -22.04
CA GLU A 42 -8.88 2.33 -21.33
C GLU A 42 -8.96 0.86 -21.78
N SER A 43 -8.76 0.59 -23.06
CA SER A 43 -8.74 -0.77 -23.63
C SER A 43 -7.78 -1.72 -22.92
N LEU A 44 -6.69 -1.21 -22.32
CA LEU A 44 -5.74 -2.04 -21.54
C LEU A 44 -6.38 -2.61 -20.27
N LEU A 45 -7.39 -1.95 -19.70
CA LEU A 45 -8.09 -2.43 -18.51
C LEU A 45 -8.89 -3.70 -18.75
N HIS A 46 -9.27 -3.98 -20.00
CA HIS A 46 -10.05 -5.16 -20.40
C HIS A 46 -9.17 -6.36 -20.77
N LEU A 47 -7.85 -6.20 -20.78
CA LEU A 47 -6.90 -7.24 -21.18
C LEU A 47 -6.15 -7.75 -19.95
N GLU A 48 -6.48 -8.94 -19.45
CA GLU A 48 -5.89 -9.51 -18.23
C GLU A 48 -4.36 -9.59 -18.22
N GLN A 49 -3.75 -9.78 -19.39
CA GLN A 49 -2.29 -9.91 -19.57
C GLN A 49 -1.61 -8.56 -19.77
N SER A 50 -2.35 -7.47 -19.87
CA SER A 50 -1.77 -6.17 -20.15
C SER A 50 -0.95 -5.64 -18.97
N ARG A 51 -0.01 -4.79 -19.30
CA ARG A 51 0.90 -4.17 -18.34
C ARG A 51 1.04 -2.69 -18.69
N VAL A 52 1.26 -1.87 -17.67
CA VAL A 52 1.59 -0.44 -17.81
C VAL A 52 3.02 -0.19 -17.34
N THR A 53 3.63 0.89 -17.76
CA THR A 53 4.95 1.26 -17.23
C THR A 53 4.82 1.73 -15.78
N ILE A 54 5.93 1.68 -15.04
CA ILE A 54 5.94 2.18 -13.65
C ILE A 54 5.60 3.67 -13.58
N GLU A 55 5.99 4.47 -14.60
CA GLU A 55 5.68 5.89 -14.70
C GLU A 55 4.17 6.10 -14.87
N GLN A 56 3.52 5.32 -15.73
CA GLN A 56 2.07 5.35 -15.92
C GLN A 56 1.33 4.97 -14.62
N TYR A 57 1.80 3.93 -13.93
CA TYR A 57 1.22 3.50 -12.65
C TYR A 57 1.32 4.58 -11.57
N ILE A 58 2.49 5.24 -11.44
CA ILE A 58 2.71 6.34 -10.50
C ILE A 58 1.84 7.56 -10.87
N ALA A 59 1.72 7.87 -12.16
CA ALA A 59 0.87 8.96 -12.62
C ALA A 59 -0.60 8.69 -12.31
N LEU A 60 -1.09 7.47 -12.53
CA LEU A 60 -2.46 7.08 -12.19
C LEU A 60 -2.69 7.13 -10.67
N PHE A 61 -1.78 6.58 -9.86
CA PHE A 61 -1.85 6.68 -8.41
C PHE A 61 -2.01 8.16 -7.98
N SER A 62 -1.20 9.04 -8.54
CA SER A 62 -1.24 10.47 -8.21
C SER A 62 -2.54 11.13 -8.66
N ALA A 63 -3.03 10.79 -9.86
CA ALA A 63 -4.29 11.33 -10.40
C ALA A 63 -5.49 10.92 -9.51
N VAL A 64 -5.60 9.63 -9.19
CA VAL A 64 -6.68 9.10 -8.32
C VAL A 64 -6.59 9.71 -6.94
N LYS A 65 -5.41 9.67 -6.31
CA LYS A 65 -5.17 10.26 -4.98
C LYS A 65 -5.59 11.72 -4.91
N ASN A 66 -5.18 12.52 -5.88
CA ASN A 66 -5.47 13.96 -5.88
C ASN A 66 -6.94 14.25 -6.19
N SER A 67 -7.58 13.50 -7.09
CA SER A 67 -8.98 13.69 -7.44
C SER A 67 -9.93 13.34 -6.28
N LEU A 68 -9.54 12.40 -5.43
CA LEU A 68 -10.32 11.97 -4.26
C LEU A 68 -9.93 12.71 -2.96
N ASP A 69 -8.83 13.46 -2.97
CA ASP A 69 -8.16 13.95 -1.76
C ASP A 69 -7.95 12.84 -0.73
N ASP A 70 -7.54 11.63 -1.19
CA ASP A 70 -7.42 10.42 -0.37
C ASP A 70 -6.18 9.59 -0.72
N GLU A 71 -5.22 9.49 0.20
CA GLU A 71 -4.00 8.68 0.06
C GLU A 71 -4.27 7.16 0.11
N CYS A 72 -5.46 6.75 0.57
CA CYS A 72 -5.96 5.38 0.50
C CYS A 72 -6.89 5.11 -0.69
N LEU A 73 -7.00 6.06 -1.65
CA LEU A 73 -7.67 5.90 -2.95
C LEU A 73 -9.14 5.46 -2.86
N GLY A 74 -9.86 5.87 -1.82
CA GLY A 74 -11.24 5.48 -1.59
C GLY A 74 -11.44 4.12 -0.90
N HIS A 75 -10.37 3.41 -0.56
CA HIS A 75 -10.48 2.08 0.06
C HIS A 75 -10.92 2.10 1.53
N LEU A 76 -10.83 3.22 2.23
CA LEU A 76 -11.32 3.33 3.61
C LEU A 76 -12.84 3.48 3.62
N HIS A 77 -13.51 2.79 4.55
CA HIS A 77 -14.97 2.87 4.69
C HIS A 77 -15.39 4.21 5.30
N GLY A 78 -14.72 4.63 6.36
CA GLY A 78 -15.01 5.87 7.08
C GLY A 78 -14.50 7.12 6.35
N ARG A 79 -13.73 7.93 7.03
CA ARG A 79 -13.17 9.16 6.46
C ARG A 79 -11.94 8.88 5.57
N PRO A 80 -11.74 9.67 4.51
CA PRO A 80 -10.56 9.55 3.66
C PRO A 80 -9.28 9.93 4.42
N LEU A 81 -8.17 9.31 4.06
CA LEU A 81 -6.84 9.72 4.50
C LEU A 81 -6.36 10.87 3.58
N ARG A 82 -6.68 12.11 3.96
CA ARG A 82 -6.45 13.29 3.11
C ARG A 82 -5.01 13.44 2.66
N CYS A 83 -4.82 14.04 1.49
CA CYS A 83 -3.51 14.31 0.92
C CYS A 83 -2.62 15.12 1.87
N GLY A 84 -1.40 14.65 2.11
CA GLY A 84 -0.46 15.19 3.09
C GLY A 84 -0.43 14.44 4.43
N SER A 85 -1.38 13.54 4.67
CA SER A 85 -1.42 12.72 5.91
C SER A 85 -0.16 11.85 6.07
N PHE A 86 0.29 11.19 5.00
CA PHE A 86 1.54 10.41 5.04
C PHE A 86 2.76 11.29 5.33
N ALA A 87 2.84 12.46 4.73
CA ALA A 87 3.94 13.39 4.99
C ALA A 87 3.94 13.86 6.45
N LEU A 88 2.77 14.10 7.05
CA LEU A 88 2.63 14.43 8.47
C LEU A 88 3.09 13.27 9.36
N MET A 89 2.62 12.04 9.08
CA MET A 89 3.05 10.84 9.80
C MET A 89 4.58 10.62 9.69
N ALA A 90 5.15 10.73 8.49
CA ALA A 90 6.57 10.58 8.29
C ALA A 90 7.38 11.63 9.06
N ARG A 91 6.92 12.88 9.09
CA ARG A 91 7.56 13.94 9.89
C ARG A 91 7.50 13.67 11.40
N SER A 92 6.44 13.05 11.90
CA SER A 92 6.33 12.69 13.31
C SER A 92 7.44 11.73 13.77
N THR A 93 8.05 10.99 12.85
CA THR A 93 9.13 10.04 13.14
C THR A 93 10.49 10.70 13.28
N LEU A 94 10.65 11.94 12.81
CA LEU A 94 11.92 12.66 12.89
C LEU A 94 12.37 12.80 14.36
N GLY A 95 13.65 12.54 14.60
CA GLY A 95 14.22 12.53 15.96
C GLY A 95 13.86 11.28 16.80
N ALA A 96 13.19 10.28 16.25
CA ALA A 96 13.05 8.98 16.91
C ALA A 96 14.42 8.29 17.00
N LYS A 97 14.79 7.82 18.19
CA LYS A 97 16.12 7.21 18.42
C LYS A 97 16.19 5.76 17.96
N THR A 98 15.04 5.08 17.82
CA THR A 98 14.95 3.67 17.39
C THR A 98 13.81 3.50 16.40
N LEU A 99 13.84 2.41 15.60
CA LEU A 99 12.71 2.05 14.73
C LEU A 99 11.43 1.74 15.53
N ALA A 100 11.56 1.16 16.71
CA ALA A 100 10.42 0.93 17.60
C ALA A 100 9.72 2.24 17.99
N ALA A 101 10.49 3.26 18.38
CA ALA A 101 9.94 4.57 18.71
C ALA A 101 9.32 5.27 17.48
N ALA A 102 9.95 5.15 16.32
CA ALA A 102 9.41 5.67 15.06
C ALA A 102 8.08 4.99 14.71
N LEU A 103 8.02 3.66 14.79
CA LEU A 103 6.81 2.90 14.51
C LEU A 103 5.67 3.26 15.47
N GLN A 104 5.94 3.44 16.77
CA GLN A 104 4.94 3.89 17.72
C GLN A 104 4.36 5.26 17.35
N ARG A 105 5.20 6.22 16.94
CA ARG A 105 4.74 7.55 16.52
C ARG A 105 3.89 7.50 15.25
N VAL A 106 4.31 6.70 14.26
CA VAL A 106 3.51 6.48 13.05
C VAL A 106 2.16 5.85 13.39
N SER A 107 2.15 4.80 14.21
CA SER A 107 0.93 4.11 14.64
C SER A 107 -0.05 5.07 15.33
N ALA A 108 0.46 5.88 16.26
CA ALA A 108 -0.37 6.88 16.94
C ALA A 108 -0.92 7.94 15.99
N SER A 109 -0.07 8.47 15.08
CA SER A 109 -0.50 9.46 14.10
C SER A 109 -1.52 8.88 13.12
N PHE A 110 -1.31 7.64 12.65
CA PHE A 110 -2.22 6.98 11.73
C PHE A 110 -3.60 6.75 12.35
N ALA A 111 -3.65 6.35 13.63
CA ALA A 111 -4.90 6.17 14.37
C ALA A 111 -5.68 7.47 14.59
N LEU A 112 -5.02 8.64 14.58
CA LEU A 112 -5.69 9.94 14.65
C LEU A 112 -6.28 10.39 13.30
N LEU A 113 -5.71 9.90 12.20
CA LEU A 113 -6.05 10.38 10.85
C LEU A 113 -7.17 9.58 10.18
N GLN A 114 -7.37 8.31 10.56
CA GLN A 114 -8.43 7.45 10.05
C GLN A 114 -8.80 6.38 11.09
N ASP A 115 -9.96 5.72 10.93
CA ASP A 115 -10.55 4.86 11.96
C ASP A 115 -10.64 3.37 11.56
N ASP A 116 -10.48 3.05 10.27
CA ASP A 116 -10.76 1.72 9.73
C ASP A 116 -9.63 0.71 9.95
N VAL A 117 -8.38 1.18 9.97
CA VAL A 117 -7.20 0.33 10.10
C VAL A 117 -6.25 0.88 11.14
N ALA A 118 -5.79 0.05 12.07
CA ALA A 118 -4.69 0.42 12.94
C ALA A 118 -3.38 -0.21 12.45
N LEU A 119 -2.29 0.56 12.51
CA LEU A 119 -0.94 0.05 12.38
C LEU A 119 -0.44 -0.29 13.79
N VAL A 120 -0.09 -1.56 14.02
CA VAL A 120 0.32 -2.02 15.35
C VAL A 120 1.73 -2.62 15.31
N PRO A 121 2.63 -2.25 16.24
CA PRO A 121 3.89 -2.95 16.43
C PRO A 121 3.64 -4.41 16.81
N VAL A 122 4.40 -5.33 16.22
CA VAL A 122 4.32 -6.76 16.50
C VAL A 122 5.70 -7.34 16.78
N SER A 123 5.73 -8.43 17.56
CA SER A 123 6.96 -9.15 17.90
C SER A 123 6.68 -10.64 17.98
N ASP A 124 7.57 -11.45 17.42
CA ASP A 124 7.54 -12.90 17.46
C ASP A 124 8.99 -13.44 17.53
N GLY A 125 9.42 -13.80 18.72
CA GLY A 125 10.77 -14.29 18.98
C GLY A 125 11.85 -13.29 18.52
N LEU A 126 12.63 -13.68 17.50
CA LEU A 126 13.70 -12.89 16.93
C LEU A 126 13.24 -11.89 15.87
N LEU A 127 11.94 -11.81 15.62
CA LEU A 127 11.35 -10.93 14.61
C LEU A 127 10.55 -9.81 15.28
N LYS A 128 10.63 -8.62 14.71
CA LYS A 128 9.80 -7.46 15.02
C LYS A 128 9.27 -6.85 13.74
N GLY A 129 8.15 -6.15 13.83
CA GLY A 129 7.56 -5.57 12.64
C GLY A 129 6.33 -4.73 12.90
N ALA A 130 5.57 -4.54 11.85
CA ALA A 130 4.32 -3.81 11.86
C ALA A 130 3.21 -4.65 11.23
N ALA A 131 2.07 -4.73 11.89
CA ALA A 131 0.87 -5.39 11.39
C ALA A 131 -0.27 -4.40 11.19
N LEU A 132 -1.18 -4.74 10.31
CA LEU A 132 -2.44 -4.04 10.09
C LEU A 132 -3.55 -4.75 10.90
N ASP A 133 -4.22 -3.99 11.75
CA ASP A 133 -5.40 -4.42 12.48
C ASP A 133 -6.62 -3.73 11.87
N VAL A 134 -7.42 -4.51 11.14
CA VAL A 134 -8.60 -4.00 10.42
C VAL A 134 -9.76 -3.95 11.40
N ARG A 135 -10.23 -2.73 11.71
CA ARG A 135 -11.30 -2.50 12.68
C ARG A 135 -12.69 -2.55 12.05
N HIS A 136 -12.80 -2.21 10.77
CA HIS A 136 -14.04 -2.28 10.01
C HIS A 136 -13.81 -3.11 8.76
N ALA A 137 -14.83 -3.86 8.32
CA ALA A 137 -14.75 -4.66 7.12
C ALA A 137 -14.50 -3.76 5.91
N LEU A 138 -13.31 -3.87 5.36
CA LEU A 138 -12.98 -3.29 4.07
C LEU A 138 -13.72 -4.12 3.00
N GLY A 139 -14.23 -3.48 1.95
CA GLY A 139 -15.01 -4.14 0.90
C GLY A 139 -14.25 -5.27 0.18
N LYS A 140 -14.82 -5.81 -0.89
CA LYS A 140 -14.30 -6.98 -1.65
C LYS A 140 -12.85 -6.87 -2.15
N HIS A 141 -12.25 -5.68 -2.11
CA HIS A 141 -10.90 -5.39 -2.62
C HIS A 141 -9.93 -4.97 -1.50
N SER A 142 -10.14 -5.46 -0.28
CA SER A 142 -9.26 -5.19 0.87
C SER A 142 -7.81 -5.61 0.64
N ASP A 143 -7.57 -6.63 -0.20
CA ASP A 143 -6.24 -7.16 -0.52
C ASP A 143 -5.31 -6.08 -1.06
N PHE A 144 -5.81 -5.23 -1.95
CA PHE A 144 -5.03 -4.12 -2.50
C PHE A 144 -4.65 -3.12 -1.41
N LEU A 145 -5.58 -2.74 -0.53
CA LEU A 145 -5.31 -1.80 0.57
C LEU A 145 -4.29 -2.38 1.55
N HIS A 146 -4.39 -3.68 1.89
CA HIS A 146 -3.39 -4.35 2.72
C HIS A 146 -1.99 -4.27 2.09
N GLY A 147 -1.87 -4.60 0.81
CA GLY A 147 -0.61 -4.51 0.07
C GLY A 147 -0.07 -3.08 0.00
N LEU A 148 -0.93 -2.10 -0.28
CA LEU A 148 -0.57 -0.68 -0.34
C LEU A 148 -0.02 -0.19 1.00
N LEU A 149 -0.77 -0.39 2.09
CA LEU A 149 -0.39 0.09 3.42
C LEU A 149 0.89 -0.60 3.93
N LEU A 150 1.00 -1.93 3.79
CA LEU A 150 2.23 -2.64 4.17
C LEU A 150 3.44 -2.11 3.41
N ARG A 151 3.29 -1.88 2.10
CA ARG A 151 4.38 -1.35 1.28
C ARG A 151 4.78 0.06 1.70
N VAL A 152 3.82 0.94 1.97
CA VAL A 152 4.07 2.32 2.41
C VAL A 152 4.82 2.33 3.74
N PHE A 153 4.34 1.60 4.74
CA PHE A 153 4.97 1.56 6.06
C PHE A 153 6.32 0.83 6.04
N TRP A 154 6.42 -0.28 5.31
CA TRP A 154 7.72 -0.93 5.09
C TRP A 154 8.75 0.03 4.49
N ARG A 155 8.39 0.74 3.42
CA ARG A 155 9.31 1.69 2.77
C ARG A 155 9.69 2.85 3.68
N LEU A 156 8.80 3.32 4.54
CA LEU A 156 9.10 4.32 5.55
C LEU A 156 10.14 3.79 6.56
N LEU A 157 9.95 2.57 7.09
CA LEU A 157 10.90 1.95 8.02
C LEU A 157 12.28 1.74 7.38
N VAL A 158 12.31 1.27 6.12
CA VAL A 158 13.56 1.12 5.34
C VAL A 158 14.27 2.46 5.19
N TRP A 159 13.54 3.51 4.86
CA TRP A 159 14.11 4.86 4.72
C TRP A 159 14.68 5.39 6.05
N LEU A 160 13.96 5.22 7.15
CA LEU A 160 14.41 5.61 8.48
C LEU A 160 15.67 4.85 8.93
N HIS A 161 15.86 3.63 8.46
CA HIS A 161 17.04 2.81 8.75
C HIS A 161 18.20 3.04 7.73
N GLY A 162 18.14 4.10 6.95
CA GLY A 162 19.19 4.42 5.96
C GLY A 162 19.21 3.47 4.74
N GLY A 163 18.08 2.89 4.37
CA GLY A 163 17.95 2.05 3.18
C GLY A 163 18.39 0.59 3.33
N ARG A 164 18.89 0.19 4.51
CA ARG A 164 19.53 -1.13 4.73
C ARG A 164 18.64 -2.17 5.38
N LEU A 165 17.40 -1.82 5.73
CA LEU A 165 16.47 -2.73 6.39
C LEU A 165 15.84 -3.69 5.36
N VAL A 166 16.14 -4.98 5.49
CA VAL A 166 15.60 -6.03 4.60
C VAL A 166 14.48 -6.78 5.32
N PRO A 167 13.28 -6.90 4.74
CA PRO A 167 12.22 -7.70 5.34
C PRO A 167 12.57 -9.19 5.30
N ARG A 168 12.28 -9.89 6.38
CA ARG A 168 12.38 -11.36 6.46
C ARG A 168 11.15 -12.03 5.86
N GLY A 169 10.00 -11.40 5.95
CA GLY A 169 8.77 -11.90 5.36
C GLY A 169 7.63 -10.89 5.44
N LEU A 170 6.61 -11.18 4.66
CA LEU A 170 5.33 -10.48 4.71
C LEU A 170 4.21 -11.50 4.86
N ASP A 171 3.31 -11.21 5.75
CA ASP A 171 2.07 -11.93 5.99
C ASP A 171 0.91 -11.18 5.36
N PHE A 172 -0.02 -11.92 4.80
CA PHE A 172 -1.26 -11.38 4.25
C PHE A 172 -2.45 -12.10 4.88
N ALA A 173 -3.42 -11.33 5.37
CA ALA A 173 -4.63 -11.82 6.03
C ALA A 173 -5.70 -12.30 5.03
N PHE A 174 -5.37 -12.41 3.77
CA PHE A 174 -6.24 -12.89 2.69
C PHE A 174 -5.65 -14.13 2.03
N GLU A 175 -6.51 -14.91 1.38
CA GLU A 175 -6.10 -16.11 0.65
C GLU A 175 -5.22 -15.74 -0.55
N PRO A 176 -4.33 -16.66 -0.99
CA PRO A 176 -3.47 -16.38 -2.14
C PRO A 176 -4.34 -16.04 -3.37
N PRO A 177 -4.15 -14.84 -3.94
CA PRO A 177 -4.89 -14.48 -5.14
C PRO A 177 -4.46 -15.34 -6.34
N PRO A 178 -5.26 -15.46 -7.40
CA PRO A 178 -4.94 -16.26 -8.58
C PRO A 178 -3.56 -15.95 -9.18
N ARG A 179 -3.06 -14.74 -8.96
CA ARG A 179 -1.75 -14.27 -9.40
C ARG A 179 -0.78 -14.01 -8.23
N ALA A 180 -0.76 -14.89 -7.24
CA ALA A 180 0.14 -14.77 -6.08
C ALA A 180 1.62 -14.60 -6.48
N ALA A 181 2.05 -15.18 -7.61
CA ALA A 181 3.41 -15.01 -8.14
C ALA A 181 3.76 -13.54 -8.48
N ASP A 182 2.79 -12.71 -8.83
CA ASP A 182 3.03 -11.29 -9.10
C ASP A 182 3.36 -10.50 -7.83
N TYR A 183 2.90 -10.97 -6.67
CA TYR A 183 3.27 -10.38 -5.39
C TYR A 183 4.78 -10.50 -5.11
N ALA A 184 5.41 -11.59 -5.52
CA ALA A 184 6.86 -11.78 -5.39
C ALA A 184 7.68 -10.78 -6.23
N GLN A 185 7.09 -10.18 -7.27
CA GLN A 185 7.73 -9.11 -8.04
C GLN A 185 7.64 -7.74 -7.33
N ILE A 186 6.66 -7.58 -6.45
CA ILE A 186 6.37 -6.33 -5.73
C ILE A 186 7.01 -6.32 -4.34
N PHE A 187 6.96 -7.47 -3.67
CA PHE A 187 7.42 -7.63 -2.29
C PHE A 187 8.63 -8.53 -2.21
N SER A 188 9.59 -8.17 -1.35
CA SER A 188 10.80 -8.96 -1.09
C SER A 188 10.64 -9.79 0.17
N GLY A 189 11.27 -10.97 0.22
CA GLY A 189 11.20 -11.88 1.36
C GLY A 189 10.18 -12.99 1.17
N THR A 190 9.96 -13.78 2.22
CA THR A 190 8.97 -14.86 2.21
C THR A 190 7.56 -14.30 2.32
N LEU A 191 6.68 -14.68 1.40
CA LEU A 191 5.27 -14.29 1.41
C LEU A 191 4.42 -15.43 1.98
N ARG A 192 3.57 -15.12 2.96
CA ARG A 192 2.65 -16.08 3.60
C ARG A 192 1.23 -15.50 3.50
N PHE A 193 0.32 -16.25 2.92
CA PHE A 193 -1.09 -15.91 2.78
C PHE A 193 -1.93 -16.65 3.82
N GLY A 194 -3.20 -16.28 3.99
CA GLY A 194 -4.12 -16.88 4.95
C GLY A 194 -3.71 -16.67 6.41
N GLN A 195 -2.96 -15.61 6.73
CA GLN A 195 -2.51 -15.33 8.08
C GLN A 195 -3.56 -14.54 8.87
N ALA A 196 -3.47 -14.58 10.18
CA ALA A 196 -4.41 -13.85 11.06
C ALA A 196 -4.39 -12.33 10.85
N ARG A 197 -3.24 -11.77 10.44
CA ARG A 197 -3.04 -10.34 10.17
C ARG A 197 -2.07 -10.14 9.00
N SER A 198 -2.25 -9.06 8.27
CA SER A 198 -1.22 -8.61 7.32
C SER A 198 -0.12 -7.90 8.08
N ALA A 199 1.14 -8.35 7.91
CA ALA A 199 2.29 -7.85 8.64
C ALA A 199 3.57 -7.86 7.80
N VAL A 200 4.52 -6.98 8.12
CA VAL A 200 5.90 -7.02 7.62
C VAL A 200 6.84 -7.29 8.78
N TRP A 201 7.78 -8.21 8.57
CA TRP A 201 8.69 -8.72 9.59
C TRP A 201 10.14 -8.42 9.27
N PHE A 202 10.90 -8.06 10.30
CA PHE A 202 12.34 -7.77 10.24
C PHE A 202 13.06 -8.44 11.41
N GLU A 203 14.39 -8.50 11.34
CA GLU A 203 15.21 -8.90 12.49
C GLU A 203 14.98 -7.95 13.67
N ALA A 204 14.78 -8.50 14.88
CA ALA A 204 14.54 -7.71 16.09
C ALA A 204 15.70 -6.77 16.45
N SER A 205 16.93 -7.14 16.06
CA SER A 205 18.14 -6.32 16.27
C SER A 205 18.13 -4.98 15.52
N ALA A 206 17.24 -4.79 14.55
CA ALA A 206 17.09 -3.53 13.83
C ALA A 206 16.19 -2.51 14.55
N PHE A 207 15.51 -2.88 15.65
CA PHE A 207 14.50 -2.07 16.36
C PHE A 207 15.03 -1.51 17.70
#